data_efa58b88e28cf56bb3fb1d9798c03041
#
_entry.id   efa58b88e28cf56bb3fb1d9798c03041
#
_cell.length_a   1.000
_cell.length_b   1.000
_cell.length_c   1.000
_cell.angle_alpha   90.00
_cell.angle_beta   90.00
_cell.angle_gamma   90.00
#
_symmetry.space_group_name_H-M   'P 1'
#
loop_
_entity.id
_entity.type
_entity.pdbx_description
1 polymer ?
#
loop_
_entity_poly.entity_id
_entity_poly.type
_entity_poly.pdbx_seq_one_letter_code
_entity_poly.pdbx_strand_id
1 'polypeptide(L)'
;MTAETPTHPIALHVEGLEKSFDEKPVLRGVDLKVPRGSIFTVLGPSGTGKSVFLKCVANILKPDAGRIRFDGRELSPGDTAARDEFRRRCSFLFQSNALFDSLTVLENVALPLEQTTNLGKIEIQRRCRDALRQLEMEEFLDRYPAQLSGGMQKRLALARAIVTRPELVLFDEPTAGLDPLRRNAVFAMIAKYQRQFHFTALIVTHDVPEALATSDQVALLNQGRIAFVGTPAEFSISKNPFVSLFRDSAQALGESLAEIRSGRSTVSIL
;
A
#
# COMPACT_ATOMS: atom_id res chain seq x y z
N MET A 1 10.32 0.82 32.30
CA MET A 1 9.53 1.96 31.80
C MET A 1 8.90 1.51 30.50
N THR A 2 7.65 1.09 30.57
CA THR A 2 6.85 0.70 29.39
C THR A 2 6.51 1.99 28.65
N ALA A 3 7.04 2.14 27.44
CA ALA A 3 6.66 3.22 26.54
C ALA A 3 5.17 3.08 26.23
N GLU A 4 4.36 3.99 26.71
CA GLU A 4 2.95 4.12 26.32
C GLU A 4 2.91 4.41 24.82
N THR A 5 2.49 3.41 24.05
CA THR A 5 2.17 3.57 22.63
C THR A 5 1.04 4.62 22.56
N PRO A 6 1.19 5.71 21.79
CA PRO A 6 0.12 6.68 21.66
C PRO A 6 -1.13 5.96 21.13
N THR A 7 -2.22 6.05 21.89
CA THR A 7 -3.50 5.39 21.59
C THR A 7 -4.23 6.11 20.46
N HIS A 8 -3.66 6.05 19.23
CA HIS A 8 -4.42 6.44 18.05
C HIS A 8 -5.55 5.42 17.84
N PRO A 9 -6.78 5.86 17.54
CA PRO A 9 -7.87 4.95 17.26
C PRO A 9 -7.49 4.02 16.11
N ILE A 10 -7.88 2.75 16.21
CA ILE A 10 -7.61 1.74 15.18
C ILE A 10 -8.54 1.98 13.99
N ALA A 11 -7.98 2.21 12.81
CA ALA A 11 -8.75 2.35 11.58
C ALA A 11 -9.13 0.98 10.99
N LEU A 12 -8.17 0.04 11.00
CA LEU A 12 -8.36 -1.30 10.45
C LEU A 12 -7.91 -2.35 11.46
N HIS A 13 -8.76 -3.34 11.72
CA HIS A 13 -8.44 -4.48 12.58
C HIS A 13 -8.73 -5.78 11.84
N VAL A 14 -7.72 -6.60 11.66
CA VAL A 14 -7.77 -7.93 11.05
C VAL A 14 -7.51 -8.97 12.13
N GLU A 15 -8.35 -9.99 12.22
CA GLU A 15 -8.29 -11.04 13.23
C GLU A 15 -8.38 -12.42 12.58
N GLY A 16 -7.35 -13.23 12.77
CA GLY A 16 -7.30 -14.63 12.34
C GLY A 16 -7.56 -14.82 10.85
N LEU A 17 -7.11 -13.92 9.98
CA LEU A 17 -7.44 -13.96 8.56
C LEU A 17 -6.77 -15.13 7.85
N GLU A 18 -7.58 -15.97 7.20
CA GLU A 18 -7.14 -17.14 6.44
C GLU A 18 -7.58 -17.07 4.98
N LYS A 19 -6.71 -17.54 4.08
CA LYS A 19 -7.01 -17.69 2.66
C LYS A 19 -6.18 -18.79 2.04
N SER A 20 -6.85 -19.68 1.32
CA SER A 20 -6.25 -20.76 0.54
C SER A 20 -6.68 -20.68 -0.93
N PHE A 21 -5.87 -21.25 -1.81
CA PHE A 21 -6.18 -21.49 -3.22
C PHE A 21 -5.79 -22.94 -3.53
N ASP A 22 -6.72 -23.70 -4.11
CA ASP A 22 -6.51 -25.11 -4.46
C ASP A 22 -5.86 -25.89 -3.30
N GLU A 23 -6.47 -25.76 -2.09
CA GLU A 23 -6.01 -26.38 -0.82
C GLU A 23 -4.63 -25.90 -0.32
N LYS A 24 -3.96 -25.00 -1.04
CA LYS A 24 -2.69 -24.42 -0.60
C LYS A 24 -2.95 -23.18 0.26
N PRO A 25 -2.66 -23.23 1.58
CA PRO A 25 -2.87 -22.09 2.47
C PRO A 25 -1.85 -20.98 2.18
N VAL A 26 -2.36 -19.78 1.87
CA VAL A 26 -1.55 -18.57 1.61
C VAL A 26 -1.54 -17.66 2.84
N LEU A 27 -2.70 -17.43 3.47
CA LEU A 27 -2.81 -16.75 4.75
C LEU A 27 -3.27 -17.76 5.80
N ARG A 28 -2.62 -17.75 6.97
CA ARG A 28 -2.73 -18.78 7.98
C ARG A 28 -3.02 -18.21 9.37
N GLY A 29 -4.06 -17.35 9.48
CA GLY A 29 -4.40 -16.66 10.72
C GLY A 29 -3.57 -15.39 10.88
N VAL A 30 -3.79 -14.40 9.99
CA VAL A 30 -3.14 -13.09 10.07
C VAL A 30 -3.91 -12.19 11.02
N ASP A 31 -3.20 -11.67 12.05
CA ASP A 31 -3.69 -10.67 12.99
C ASP A 31 -2.94 -9.36 12.77
N LEU A 32 -3.68 -8.25 12.59
CA LEU A 32 -3.08 -6.95 12.36
C LEU A 32 -4.00 -5.82 12.84
N LYS A 33 -3.41 -4.79 13.48
CA LYS A 33 -4.09 -3.54 13.83
C LYS A 33 -3.37 -2.39 13.18
N VAL A 34 -4.10 -1.59 12.40
CA VAL A 34 -3.55 -0.41 11.71
C VAL A 34 -4.09 0.85 12.37
N PRO A 35 -3.24 1.68 12.99
CA PRO A 35 -3.66 2.94 13.61
C PRO A 35 -4.17 3.93 12.56
N ARG A 36 -5.17 4.73 12.94
CA ARG A 36 -5.73 5.78 12.07
C ARG A 36 -4.69 6.87 11.80
N GLY A 37 -4.64 7.33 10.55
CA GLY A 37 -3.76 8.42 10.11
C GLY A 37 -2.28 8.03 10.05
N SER A 38 -1.93 6.74 10.19
CA SER A 38 -0.56 6.25 10.07
C SER A 38 -0.23 5.75 8.67
N ILE A 39 1.05 5.70 8.37
CA ILE A 39 1.62 4.90 7.29
C ILE A 39 2.05 3.56 7.90
N PHE A 40 1.31 2.50 7.59
CA PHE A 40 1.59 1.14 8.04
C PHE A 40 2.05 0.29 6.87
N THR A 41 3.24 -0.34 6.96
CA THR A 41 3.75 -1.17 5.89
C THR A 41 3.87 -2.64 6.30
N VAL A 42 3.31 -3.52 5.48
CA VAL A 42 3.49 -4.98 5.57
C VAL A 42 4.61 -5.39 4.62
N LEU A 43 5.73 -5.73 5.20
CA LEU A 43 6.93 -6.22 4.53
C LEU A 43 6.87 -7.74 4.34
N GLY A 44 7.61 -8.27 3.40
CA GLY A 44 7.82 -9.71 3.24
C GLY A 44 8.36 -10.09 1.87
N PRO A 45 8.97 -11.27 1.73
CA PRO A 45 9.43 -11.79 0.46
C PRO A 45 8.33 -11.89 -0.59
N SER A 46 8.71 -11.96 -1.87
CA SER A 46 7.75 -12.21 -2.95
C SER A 46 7.05 -13.55 -2.76
N GLY A 47 5.75 -13.62 -3.06
CA GLY A 47 4.96 -14.86 -2.93
C GLY A 47 4.47 -15.19 -1.51
N THR A 48 4.74 -14.39 -0.49
CA THR A 48 4.28 -14.65 0.90
C THR A 48 2.81 -14.36 1.17
N GLY A 49 2.06 -13.86 0.17
CA GLY A 49 0.64 -13.59 0.33
C GLY A 49 0.28 -12.12 0.60
N LYS A 50 1.24 -11.17 0.51
CA LYS A 50 0.99 -9.73 0.76
C LYS A 50 -0.16 -9.15 -0.06
N SER A 51 -0.15 -9.34 -1.38
CA SER A 51 -1.23 -8.88 -2.26
C SER A 51 -2.55 -9.60 -2.01
N VAL A 52 -2.50 -10.89 -1.60
CA VAL A 52 -3.70 -11.64 -1.20
C VAL A 52 -4.29 -11.04 0.07
N PHE A 53 -3.46 -10.76 1.08
CA PHE A 53 -3.84 -10.08 2.31
C PHE A 53 -4.52 -8.74 1.99
N LEU A 54 -3.88 -7.91 1.18
CA LEU A 54 -4.40 -6.58 0.83
C LEU A 54 -5.73 -6.66 0.07
N LYS A 55 -5.88 -7.63 -0.85
CA LYS A 55 -7.12 -7.87 -1.59
C LYS A 55 -8.25 -8.39 -0.69
N CYS A 56 -7.95 -9.17 0.34
CA CYS A 56 -8.92 -9.56 1.36
C CYS A 56 -9.37 -8.33 2.18
N VAL A 57 -8.43 -7.49 2.62
CA VAL A 57 -8.72 -6.22 3.30
C VAL A 57 -9.60 -5.31 2.44
N ALA A 58 -9.28 -5.18 1.16
CA ALA A 58 -10.06 -4.39 0.20
C ALA A 58 -11.45 -4.97 -0.12
N ASN A 59 -11.78 -6.14 0.45
CA ASN A 59 -13.01 -6.87 0.14
C ASN A 59 -13.15 -7.23 -1.37
N ILE A 60 -12.02 -7.38 -2.06
CA ILE A 60 -11.92 -7.88 -3.44
C ILE A 60 -11.90 -9.41 -3.44
N LEU A 61 -11.15 -10.01 -2.49
CA LEU A 61 -11.13 -11.45 -2.24
C LEU A 61 -11.86 -11.76 -0.95
N LYS A 62 -12.75 -12.76 -1.00
CA LYS A 62 -13.41 -13.28 0.20
C LYS A 62 -12.40 -14.13 0.99
N PRO A 63 -12.13 -13.86 2.27
CA PRO A 63 -11.36 -14.74 3.14
C PRO A 63 -12.12 -16.05 3.39
N ASP A 64 -11.38 -17.10 3.75
CA ASP A 64 -11.96 -18.40 4.10
C ASP A 64 -12.34 -18.43 5.58
N ALA A 65 -11.54 -17.74 6.43
CA ALA A 65 -11.82 -17.54 7.85
C ALA A 65 -11.27 -16.20 8.35
N GLY A 66 -11.62 -15.83 9.58
CA GLY A 66 -11.20 -14.59 10.22
C GLY A 66 -12.20 -13.44 10.01
N ARG A 67 -11.84 -12.28 10.57
CA ARG A 67 -12.68 -11.08 10.56
C ARG A 67 -11.87 -9.85 10.18
N ILE A 68 -12.50 -8.93 9.47
CA ILE A 68 -11.94 -7.63 9.14
C ILE A 68 -12.92 -6.57 9.64
N ARG A 69 -12.43 -5.63 10.47
CA ARG A 69 -13.20 -4.49 10.93
C ARG A 69 -12.56 -3.20 10.44
N PHE A 70 -13.37 -2.32 9.92
CA PHE A 70 -12.98 -0.96 9.60
C PHE A 70 -13.77 -0.02 10.49
N ASP A 71 -13.07 0.83 11.24
CA ASP A 71 -13.69 1.76 12.19
C ASP A 71 -14.58 1.05 13.24
N GLY A 72 -14.13 -0.12 13.69
CA GLY A 72 -14.88 -0.96 14.64
C GLY A 72 -16.03 -1.75 14.02
N ARG A 73 -16.47 -1.43 12.79
CA ARG A 73 -17.54 -2.15 12.09
C ARG A 73 -16.99 -3.32 11.29
N GLU A 74 -17.58 -4.50 11.47
CA GLU A 74 -17.17 -5.70 10.77
C GLU A 74 -17.64 -5.68 9.29
N LEU A 75 -16.71 -6.04 8.38
CA LEU A 75 -16.98 -6.16 6.95
C LEU A 75 -17.46 -7.58 6.60
N SER A 76 -18.57 -8.02 7.20
CA SER A 76 -19.07 -9.36 6.97
C SER A 76 -19.69 -9.50 5.55
N PRO A 77 -19.63 -10.71 4.95
CA PRO A 77 -20.21 -10.94 3.61
C PRO A 77 -21.71 -10.62 3.51
N GLY A 78 -22.47 -10.75 4.60
CA GLY A 78 -23.91 -10.49 4.66
C GLY A 78 -24.27 -9.01 4.86
N ASP A 79 -23.37 -8.15 5.32
CA ASP A 79 -23.63 -6.72 5.52
C ASP A 79 -23.18 -5.92 4.28
N THR A 80 -24.06 -5.86 3.29
CA THR A 80 -23.81 -5.07 2.06
C THR A 80 -23.65 -3.59 2.36
N ALA A 81 -24.39 -3.05 3.33
CA ALA A 81 -24.31 -1.64 3.70
C ALA A 81 -22.94 -1.27 4.31
N ALA A 82 -22.38 -2.11 5.20
CA ALA A 82 -21.02 -1.91 5.72
C ALA A 82 -19.96 -1.98 4.62
N ARG A 83 -20.12 -2.90 3.68
CA ARG A 83 -19.19 -3.05 2.56
C ARG A 83 -19.25 -1.87 1.59
N ASP A 84 -20.42 -1.35 1.30
CA ASP A 84 -20.59 -0.19 0.43
C ASP A 84 -20.11 1.10 1.11
N GLU A 85 -20.32 1.23 2.41
CA GLU A 85 -19.72 2.31 3.20
C GLU A 85 -18.18 2.24 3.18
N PHE A 86 -17.62 1.05 3.41
CA PHE A 86 -16.18 0.82 3.33
C PHE A 86 -15.61 1.19 1.96
N ARG A 87 -16.26 0.78 0.86
CA ARG A 87 -15.83 1.09 -0.50
C ARG A 87 -15.78 2.60 -0.79
N ARG A 88 -16.67 3.37 -0.23
CA ARG A 88 -16.67 4.85 -0.36
C ARG A 88 -15.54 5.51 0.42
N ARG A 89 -15.08 4.88 1.50
CA ARG A 89 -14.05 5.41 2.42
C ARG A 89 -12.67 4.80 2.21
N CYS A 90 -12.56 3.79 1.32
CA CYS A 90 -11.33 3.08 1.03
C CYS A 90 -10.99 3.18 -0.46
N SER A 91 -9.73 3.45 -0.77
CA SER A 91 -9.20 3.39 -2.13
C SER A 91 -8.10 2.35 -2.27
N PHE A 92 -7.97 1.77 -3.46
CA PHE A 92 -6.97 0.75 -3.76
C PHE A 92 -6.07 1.20 -4.92
N LEU A 93 -4.77 1.20 -4.69
CA LEU A 93 -3.74 1.41 -5.70
C LEU A 93 -3.12 0.06 -6.09
N PHE A 94 -3.38 -0.37 -7.30
CA PHE A 94 -2.84 -1.62 -7.85
C PHE A 94 -1.37 -1.46 -8.28
N GLN A 95 -0.63 -2.54 -8.27
CA GLN A 95 0.76 -2.62 -8.72
C GLN A 95 0.97 -2.03 -10.13
N SER A 96 0.05 -2.31 -11.05
CA SER A 96 0.06 -1.83 -12.44
C SER A 96 -0.55 -0.44 -12.64
N ASN A 97 -0.83 0.32 -11.56
CA ASN A 97 -1.59 1.57 -11.54
C ASN A 97 -3.06 1.41 -11.98
N ALA A 98 -3.40 0.39 -12.76
CA ALA A 98 -4.73 0.09 -13.32
C ALA A 98 -5.41 1.32 -13.96
N LEU A 99 -4.65 2.16 -14.64
CA LEU A 99 -5.18 3.30 -15.39
C LEU A 99 -5.96 2.81 -16.61
N PHE A 100 -6.99 3.54 -16.97
CA PHE A 100 -7.75 3.28 -18.19
C PHE A 100 -7.07 4.01 -19.36
N ASP A 101 -6.44 3.28 -20.25
CA ASP A 101 -5.68 3.83 -21.39
C ASP A 101 -6.56 4.58 -22.39
N SER A 102 -7.84 4.25 -22.46
CA SER A 102 -8.84 4.92 -23.29
C SER A 102 -9.40 6.22 -22.71
N LEU A 103 -9.06 6.55 -21.46
CA LEU A 103 -9.52 7.75 -20.76
C LEU A 103 -8.34 8.73 -20.61
N THR A 104 -8.64 10.02 -20.71
CA THR A 104 -7.70 11.10 -20.41
C THR A 104 -7.33 11.12 -18.92
N VAL A 105 -6.35 11.93 -18.56
CA VAL A 105 -5.97 12.20 -17.15
C VAL A 105 -7.18 12.67 -16.34
N LEU A 106 -7.93 13.65 -16.86
CA LEU A 106 -9.11 14.17 -16.17
C LEU A 106 -10.20 13.09 -15.99
N GLU A 107 -10.48 12.32 -17.02
CA GLU A 107 -11.50 11.27 -17.01
C GLU A 107 -11.11 10.11 -16.08
N ASN A 108 -9.83 9.71 -16.06
CA ASN A 108 -9.33 8.72 -15.10
C ASN A 108 -9.61 9.13 -13.65
N VAL A 109 -9.41 10.41 -13.31
CA VAL A 109 -9.63 10.93 -11.96
C VAL A 109 -11.12 11.15 -11.68
N ALA A 110 -11.94 11.48 -12.69
CA ALA A 110 -13.38 11.69 -12.54
C ALA A 110 -14.13 10.39 -12.25
N LEU A 111 -13.69 9.27 -12.82
CA LEU A 111 -14.40 7.99 -12.80
C LEU A 111 -14.83 7.53 -11.39
N PRO A 112 -14.00 7.55 -10.33
CA PRO A 112 -14.45 7.17 -9.00
C PRO A 112 -15.59 8.06 -8.47
N LEU A 113 -15.54 9.38 -8.71
CA LEU A 113 -16.59 10.28 -8.27
C LEU A 113 -17.89 10.06 -9.01
N GLU A 114 -17.83 9.82 -10.31
CA GLU A 114 -19.01 9.53 -11.15
C GLU A 114 -19.72 8.24 -10.72
N GLN A 115 -18.94 7.22 -10.29
CA GLN A 115 -19.49 5.92 -9.91
C GLN A 115 -19.96 5.86 -8.46
N THR A 116 -19.39 6.66 -7.55
CA THR A 116 -19.64 6.52 -6.11
C THR A 116 -20.41 7.68 -5.49
N THR A 117 -20.69 8.74 -6.28
CA THR A 117 -21.37 9.96 -5.77
C THR A 117 -22.46 10.43 -6.73
N ASN A 118 -23.38 11.25 -6.21
CA ASN A 118 -24.42 11.92 -7.01
C ASN A 118 -24.04 13.39 -7.33
N LEU A 119 -22.73 13.69 -7.40
CA LEU A 119 -22.26 15.03 -7.68
C LEU A 119 -22.54 15.44 -9.13
N GLY A 120 -22.88 16.71 -9.34
CA GLY A 120 -23.00 17.26 -10.69
C GLY A 120 -21.64 17.39 -11.39
N LYS A 121 -21.64 17.34 -12.73
CA LYS A 121 -20.45 17.37 -13.59
C LYS A 121 -19.49 18.52 -13.24
N ILE A 122 -20.00 19.71 -12.95
CA ILE A 122 -19.19 20.90 -12.60
C ILE A 122 -18.39 20.64 -11.31
N GLU A 123 -19.03 20.08 -10.29
CA GLU A 123 -18.39 19.79 -9.01
C GLU A 123 -17.36 18.65 -9.14
N ILE A 124 -17.66 17.61 -9.93
CA ILE A 124 -16.70 16.54 -10.26
C ILE A 124 -15.46 17.13 -10.92
N GLN A 125 -15.62 17.93 -11.97
CA GLN A 125 -14.49 18.57 -12.65
C GLN A 125 -13.66 19.47 -11.73
N ARG A 126 -14.31 20.22 -10.85
CA ARG A 126 -13.64 21.07 -9.87
C ARG A 126 -12.77 20.22 -8.94
N ARG A 127 -13.32 19.15 -8.35
CA ARG A 127 -12.57 18.25 -7.46
C ARG A 127 -11.42 17.54 -8.16
N CYS A 128 -11.63 17.10 -9.40
CA CYS A 128 -10.59 16.48 -10.20
C CYS A 128 -9.44 17.44 -10.48
N ARG A 129 -9.73 18.69 -10.91
CA ARG A 129 -8.71 19.70 -11.14
C ARG A 129 -7.95 20.04 -9.85
N ASP A 130 -8.65 20.19 -8.72
CA ASP A 130 -8.02 20.42 -7.42
C ASP A 130 -7.06 19.28 -7.03
N ALA A 131 -7.47 18.02 -7.19
CA ALA A 131 -6.62 16.87 -6.92
C ALA A 131 -5.41 16.82 -7.87
N LEU A 132 -5.60 17.04 -9.16
CA LEU A 132 -4.53 17.03 -10.16
C LEU A 132 -3.55 18.18 -9.96
N ARG A 133 -4.02 19.38 -9.60
CA ARG A 133 -3.16 20.53 -9.25
C ARG A 133 -2.25 20.20 -8.06
N GLN A 134 -2.79 19.59 -7.02
CA GLN A 134 -2.03 19.20 -5.82
C GLN A 134 -0.97 18.14 -6.12
N LEU A 135 -1.15 17.35 -7.18
CA LEU A 135 -0.21 16.33 -7.66
C LEU A 135 0.66 16.81 -8.83
N GLU A 136 0.65 18.10 -9.13
CA GLU A 136 1.45 18.72 -10.22
C GLU A 136 1.13 18.09 -11.59
N MET A 137 -0.16 17.82 -11.85
CA MET A 137 -0.66 17.17 -13.06
C MET A 137 -1.67 18.03 -13.83
N GLU A 138 -1.92 19.27 -13.41
CA GLU A 138 -2.95 20.15 -13.99
C GLU A 138 -2.71 20.48 -15.47
N GLU A 139 -1.45 20.49 -15.92
CA GLU A 139 -1.09 20.79 -17.32
C GLU A 139 -1.38 19.61 -18.28
N PHE A 140 -1.73 18.43 -17.75
CA PHE A 140 -1.84 17.20 -18.51
C PHE A 140 -3.27 16.66 -18.64
N LEU A 141 -4.29 17.46 -18.32
CA LEU A 141 -5.70 17.04 -18.21
C LEU A 141 -6.21 16.22 -19.41
N ASP A 142 -5.84 16.66 -20.61
CA ASP A 142 -6.31 16.08 -21.89
C ASP A 142 -5.34 15.02 -22.44
N ARG A 143 -4.27 14.69 -21.72
CA ARG A 143 -3.34 13.63 -22.10
C ARG A 143 -3.88 12.25 -21.74
N TYR A 144 -3.48 11.24 -22.50
CA TYR A 144 -3.75 9.83 -22.20
C TYR A 144 -2.60 9.23 -21.40
N PRO A 145 -2.83 8.15 -20.60
CA PRO A 145 -1.78 7.49 -19.82
C PRO A 145 -0.52 7.13 -20.62
N ALA A 146 -0.67 6.67 -21.86
CA ALA A 146 0.44 6.32 -22.75
C ALA A 146 1.37 7.51 -23.09
N GLN A 147 0.90 8.74 -22.92
CA GLN A 147 1.67 9.97 -23.19
C GLN A 147 2.42 10.49 -21.94
N LEU A 148 2.29 9.78 -20.80
CA LEU A 148 2.86 10.16 -19.51
C LEU A 148 4.10 9.33 -19.20
N SER A 149 5.07 9.94 -18.50
CA SER A 149 6.18 9.18 -17.91
C SER A 149 5.67 8.25 -16.81
N GLY A 150 6.43 7.20 -16.45
CA GLY A 150 6.04 6.28 -15.39
C GLY A 150 5.78 6.96 -14.04
N GLY A 151 6.55 8.00 -13.69
CA GLY A 151 6.31 8.81 -12.48
C GLY A 151 5.00 9.60 -12.55
N MET A 152 4.66 10.17 -13.71
CA MET A 152 3.39 10.87 -13.93
C MET A 152 2.21 9.90 -13.87
N GLN A 153 2.34 8.68 -14.39
CA GLN A 153 1.30 7.65 -14.26
C GLN A 153 1.06 7.26 -12.79
N LYS A 154 2.11 7.20 -11.96
CA LYS A 154 1.97 6.99 -10.51
C LYS A 154 1.24 8.14 -9.81
N ARG A 155 1.57 9.40 -10.18
CA ARG A 155 0.84 10.59 -9.68
C ARG A 155 -0.63 10.57 -10.11
N LEU A 156 -0.92 10.22 -11.35
CA LEU A 156 -2.29 10.07 -11.85
C LEU A 156 -3.06 8.99 -11.09
N ALA A 157 -2.45 7.82 -10.88
CA ALA A 157 -3.07 6.73 -10.10
C ALA A 157 -3.36 7.17 -8.65
N LEU A 158 -2.44 7.94 -8.04
CA LEU A 158 -2.67 8.51 -6.71
C LEU A 158 -3.78 9.57 -6.74
N ALA A 159 -3.80 10.48 -7.74
CA ALA A 159 -4.86 11.47 -7.89
C ALA A 159 -6.25 10.81 -7.94
N ARG A 160 -6.37 9.75 -8.75
CA ARG A 160 -7.59 8.94 -8.85
C ARG A 160 -7.97 8.29 -7.53
N ALA A 161 -7.00 7.81 -6.77
CA ALA A 161 -7.25 7.18 -5.48
C ALA A 161 -7.73 8.18 -4.42
N ILE A 162 -7.20 9.41 -4.39
CA ILE A 162 -7.49 10.39 -3.33
C ILE A 162 -8.63 11.36 -3.65
N VAL A 163 -9.11 11.43 -4.90
CA VAL A 163 -10.15 12.38 -5.32
C VAL A 163 -11.47 12.21 -4.55
N THR A 164 -11.76 10.99 -4.11
CA THR A 164 -12.92 10.68 -3.26
C THR A 164 -12.70 11.05 -1.78
N ARG A 165 -11.50 11.52 -1.41
CA ARG A 165 -11.08 11.79 -0.03
C ARG A 165 -11.23 10.57 0.88
N PRO A 166 -10.58 9.44 0.54
CA PRO A 166 -10.68 8.22 1.32
C PRO A 166 -10.02 8.38 2.70
N GLU A 167 -10.50 7.62 3.68
CA GLU A 167 -9.89 7.53 5.00
C GLU A 167 -8.79 6.46 5.06
N LEU A 168 -8.88 5.46 4.18
CA LEU A 168 -7.90 4.39 4.04
C LEU A 168 -7.47 4.26 2.57
N VAL A 169 -6.16 4.25 2.32
CA VAL A 169 -5.59 3.98 1.00
C VAL A 169 -4.72 2.74 1.08
N LEU A 170 -5.02 1.76 0.25
CA LEU A 170 -4.32 0.48 0.16
C LEU A 170 -3.36 0.51 -1.04
N PHE A 171 -2.07 0.23 -0.81
CA PHE A 171 -1.03 0.25 -1.85
C PHE A 171 -0.46 -1.15 -2.04
N ASP A 172 -0.66 -1.73 -3.22
CA ASP A 172 -0.12 -3.04 -3.59
C ASP A 172 1.16 -2.87 -4.42
N GLU A 173 2.34 -3.10 -3.80
CA GLU A 173 3.66 -3.00 -4.42
C GLU A 173 3.82 -1.72 -5.28
N PRO A 174 3.68 -0.51 -4.70
CA PRO A 174 3.58 0.74 -5.47
C PRO A 174 4.84 1.08 -6.27
N THR A 175 5.95 0.44 -5.96
CA THR A 175 7.29 0.65 -6.52
C THR A 175 7.76 -0.47 -7.42
N ALA A 176 6.93 -1.50 -7.64
CA ALA A 176 7.32 -2.65 -8.45
C ALA A 176 7.82 -2.24 -9.85
N GLY A 177 8.96 -2.81 -10.26
CA GLY A 177 9.58 -2.55 -11.54
C GLY A 177 10.32 -1.20 -11.67
N LEU A 178 10.46 -0.43 -10.58
CA LEU A 178 11.19 0.83 -10.58
C LEU A 178 12.65 0.65 -10.12
N ASP A 179 13.53 1.48 -10.65
CA ASP A 179 14.90 1.63 -10.14
C ASP A 179 14.89 2.28 -8.72
N PRO A 180 15.99 2.15 -7.94
CA PRO A 180 16.04 2.63 -6.55
C PRO A 180 15.71 4.13 -6.39
N LEU A 181 16.15 4.98 -7.32
CA LEU A 181 15.91 6.43 -7.25
C LEU A 181 14.41 6.74 -7.40
N ARG A 182 13.75 6.06 -8.33
CA ARG A 182 12.31 6.22 -8.56
C ARG A 182 11.48 5.61 -7.43
N ARG A 183 11.94 4.50 -6.82
CA ARG A 183 11.30 3.94 -5.61
C ARG A 183 11.26 4.95 -4.48
N ASN A 184 12.41 5.57 -4.15
CA ASN A 184 12.49 6.62 -3.13
C ASN A 184 11.52 7.77 -3.41
N ALA A 185 11.42 8.21 -4.67
CA ALA A 185 10.49 9.27 -5.06
C ALA A 185 9.01 8.89 -4.85
N VAL A 186 8.63 7.62 -5.11
CA VAL A 186 7.27 7.13 -4.88
C VAL A 186 6.95 7.08 -3.38
N PHE A 187 7.82 6.54 -2.54
CA PHE A 187 7.61 6.53 -1.09
C PHE A 187 7.56 7.94 -0.49
N ALA A 188 8.46 8.83 -0.90
CA ALA A 188 8.43 10.23 -0.49
C ALA A 188 7.11 10.92 -0.93
N MET A 189 6.61 10.62 -2.12
CA MET A 189 5.33 11.10 -2.62
C MET A 189 4.17 10.58 -1.75
N ILE A 190 4.12 9.28 -1.45
CA ILE A 190 3.08 8.71 -0.57
C ILE A 190 3.11 9.40 0.80
N ALA A 191 4.29 9.54 1.42
CA ALA A 191 4.42 10.20 2.72
C ALA A 191 4.02 11.69 2.68
N LYS A 192 4.41 12.43 1.63
CA LYS A 192 4.00 13.83 1.42
C LYS A 192 2.47 13.95 1.39
N TYR A 193 1.82 13.14 0.59
CA TYR A 193 0.38 13.24 0.38
C TYR A 193 -0.44 12.63 1.51
N GLN A 194 0.07 11.60 2.17
CA GLN A 194 -0.55 11.09 3.40
C GLN A 194 -0.63 12.18 4.47
N ARG A 195 0.44 12.94 4.69
CA ARG A 195 0.45 14.07 5.64
C ARG A 195 -0.48 15.21 5.22
N GLN A 196 -0.58 15.47 3.91
CA GLN A 196 -1.41 16.55 3.38
C GLN A 196 -2.91 16.21 3.44
N PHE A 197 -3.29 14.96 3.20
CA PHE A 197 -4.69 14.53 3.11
C PHE A 197 -5.16 13.75 4.33
N HIS A 198 -4.26 13.42 5.25
CA HIS A 198 -4.55 12.74 6.54
C HIS A 198 -5.24 11.37 6.41
N PHE A 199 -5.07 10.65 5.32
CA PHE A 199 -5.56 9.28 5.20
C PHE A 199 -4.67 8.28 5.95
N THR A 200 -5.22 7.12 6.29
CA THR A 200 -4.43 5.97 6.74
C THR A 200 -3.88 5.26 5.51
N ALA A 201 -2.57 5.00 5.46
CA ALA A 201 -1.94 4.24 4.38
C ALA A 201 -1.60 2.83 4.84
N LEU A 202 -2.08 1.82 4.13
CA LEU A 202 -1.62 0.43 4.30
C LEU A 202 -0.88 0.02 3.02
N ILE A 203 0.43 -0.19 3.14
CA ILE A 203 1.33 -0.49 2.04
C ILE A 203 1.77 -1.94 2.16
N VAL A 204 1.76 -2.71 1.07
CA VAL A 204 2.45 -4.00 1.01
C VAL A 204 3.61 -3.89 0.04
N THR A 205 4.81 -4.32 0.45
CA THR A 205 6.01 -4.22 -0.37
C THR A 205 7.11 -5.18 0.10
N HIS A 206 8.14 -5.34 -0.71
CA HIS A 206 9.40 -5.98 -0.35
C HIS A 206 10.56 -4.97 -0.23
N ASP A 207 10.33 -3.68 -0.47
CA ASP A 207 11.33 -2.61 -0.42
C ASP A 207 11.57 -2.15 1.02
N VAL A 208 12.56 -2.76 1.68
CA VAL A 208 12.83 -2.55 3.12
C VAL A 208 13.33 -1.13 3.45
N PRO A 209 14.37 -0.59 2.77
CA PRO A 209 14.92 0.71 3.14
C PRO A 209 13.88 1.83 3.06
N GLU A 210 13.12 1.86 1.98
CA GLU A 210 12.11 2.88 1.71
C GLU A 210 10.94 2.78 2.71
N ALA A 211 10.50 1.55 3.01
CA ALA A 211 9.45 1.30 3.98
C ALA A 211 9.86 1.77 5.39
N LEU A 212 11.08 1.42 5.84
CA LEU A 212 11.57 1.84 7.16
C LEU A 212 11.74 3.36 7.27
N ALA A 213 12.08 4.04 6.16
CA ALA A 213 12.26 5.49 6.14
C ALA A 213 10.93 6.28 6.20
N THR A 214 9.83 5.67 5.79
CA THR A 214 8.56 6.40 5.58
C THR A 214 7.41 5.94 6.46
N SER A 215 7.48 4.74 7.04
CA SER A 215 6.39 4.16 7.82
C SER A 215 6.45 4.55 9.30
N ASP A 216 5.29 4.69 9.91
CA ASP A 216 5.14 4.84 11.38
C ASP A 216 5.25 3.47 12.06
N GLN A 217 4.70 2.43 11.41
CA GLN A 217 4.78 1.05 11.86
C GLN A 217 5.00 0.10 10.69
N VAL A 218 5.66 -1.02 10.98
CA VAL A 218 5.90 -2.09 10.02
C VAL A 218 5.53 -3.44 10.61
N ALA A 219 5.05 -4.33 9.74
CA ALA A 219 4.86 -5.74 10.04
C ALA A 219 5.65 -6.60 9.04
N LEU A 220 6.09 -7.79 9.44
CA LEU A 220 6.69 -8.77 8.54
C LEU A 220 5.71 -9.92 8.34
N LEU A 221 5.23 -10.10 7.12
CA LEU A 221 4.45 -11.27 6.71
C LEU A 221 5.41 -12.35 6.21
N ASN A 222 5.43 -13.47 6.90
CA ASN A 222 6.25 -14.63 6.54
C ASN A 222 5.41 -15.90 6.63
N GLN A 223 5.47 -16.74 5.60
CA GLN A 223 4.75 -18.01 5.52
C GLN A 223 3.25 -17.93 5.90
N GLY A 224 2.59 -16.84 5.47
CA GLY A 224 1.17 -16.60 5.71
C GLY A 224 0.82 -16.12 7.12
N ARG A 225 1.79 -15.77 7.96
CA ARG A 225 1.60 -15.26 9.34
C ARG A 225 2.36 -13.97 9.57
N ILE A 226 1.89 -13.15 10.49
CA ILE A 226 2.66 -12.00 10.95
C ILE A 226 3.74 -12.48 11.92
N ALA A 227 5.00 -12.37 11.50
CA ALA A 227 6.17 -12.74 12.30
C ALA A 227 6.69 -11.60 13.19
N PHE A 228 6.35 -10.36 12.86
CA PHE A 228 6.77 -9.16 13.59
C PHE A 228 5.78 -8.02 13.35
N VAL A 229 5.55 -7.19 14.38
CA VAL A 229 4.92 -5.87 14.29
C VAL A 229 5.67 -4.93 15.21
N GLY A 230 5.97 -3.73 14.75
CA GLY A 230 6.64 -2.70 15.56
C GLY A 230 6.98 -1.47 14.75
N THR A 231 7.72 -0.57 15.36
CA THR A 231 8.28 0.62 14.70
C THR A 231 9.45 0.25 13.78
N PRO A 232 9.81 1.10 12.79
CA PRO A 232 11.02 0.93 11.99
C PRO A 232 12.30 0.75 12.83
N ALA A 233 12.41 1.46 13.96
CA ALA A 233 13.56 1.34 14.87
C ALA A 233 13.60 -0.05 15.53
N GLU A 234 12.46 -0.55 16.02
CA GLU A 234 12.38 -1.90 16.61
C GLU A 234 12.65 -2.98 15.56
N PHE A 235 12.19 -2.80 14.32
CA PHE A 235 12.50 -3.73 13.22
C PHE A 235 14.01 -3.78 12.96
N SER A 236 14.69 -2.64 12.91
CA SER A 236 16.13 -2.54 12.62
C SER A 236 17.01 -3.25 13.64
N ILE A 237 16.59 -3.31 14.91
CA ILE A 237 17.35 -3.94 16.01
C ILE A 237 16.79 -5.30 16.43
N SER A 238 15.73 -5.75 15.77
CA SER A 238 15.04 -7.00 16.12
C SER A 238 15.96 -8.21 16.03
N LYS A 239 15.91 -9.05 17.05
CA LYS A 239 16.59 -10.38 17.11
C LYS A 239 15.69 -11.50 16.62
N ASN A 240 14.48 -11.20 16.14
CA ASN A 240 13.61 -12.22 15.54
C ASN A 240 14.32 -12.82 14.31
N PRO A 241 14.49 -14.16 14.24
CA PRO A 241 15.23 -14.81 13.16
C PRO A 241 14.69 -14.49 11.76
N PHE A 242 13.37 -14.37 11.62
CA PHE A 242 12.75 -14.02 10.33
C PHE A 242 13.02 -12.57 9.92
N VAL A 243 13.02 -11.63 10.89
CA VAL A 243 13.36 -10.22 10.65
C VAL A 243 14.83 -10.08 10.27
N SER A 244 15.74 -10.72 11.02
CA SER A 244 17.18 -10.71 10.73
C SER A 244 17.45 -11.26 9.33
N LEU A 245 16.92 -12.45 9.01
CA LEU A 245 17.10 -13.05 7.70
C LEU A 245 16.60 -12.17 6.56
N PHE A 246 15.43 -11.55 6.73
CA PHE A 246 14.84 -10.68 5.70
C PHE A 246 15.61 -9.38 5.54
N ARG A 247 16.01 -8.74 6.63
CA ARG A 247 16.84 -7.54 6.65
C ARG A 247 18.21 -7.80 6.02
N ASP A 248 18.90 -8.86 6.46
CA ASP A 248 20.25 -9.18 6.06
C ASP A 248 20.30 -9.61 4.57
N SER A 249 19.27 -10.31 4.08
CA SER A 249 19.14 -10.62 2.65
C SER A 249 18.98 -9.37 1.77
N ALA A 250 18.30 -8.35 2.25
CA ALA A 250 18.17 -7.08 1.56
C ALA A 250 19.49 -6.26 1.56
N GLN A 251 20.28 -6.37 2.63
CA GLN A 251 21.60 -5.72 2.74
C GLN A 251 22.67 -6.46 1.94
N ALA A 252 22.73 -7.79 2.03
CA ALA A 252 23.71 -8.63 1.33
C ALA A 252 23.68 -8.42 -0.20
N LEU A 253 22.48 -8.18 -0.77
CA LEU A 253 22.37 -7.85 -2.20
C LEU A 253 23.05 -6.51 -2.52
N GLY A 254 22.94 -5.52 -1.65
CA GLY A 254 23.58 -4.22 -1.79
C GLY A 254 25.11 -4.29 -1.67
N GLU A 255 25.62 -5.06 -0.71
CA GLU A 255 27.05 -5.27 -0.49
C GLU A 255 27.69 -6.08 -1.62
N SER A 256 27.07 -7.17 -2.06
CA SER A 256 27.55 -7.98 -3.21
C SER A 256 27.63 -7.16 -4.49
N LEU A 257 26.65 -6.28 -4.75
CA LEU A 257 26.69 -5.38 -5.90
C LEU A 257 27.76 -4.30 -5.78
N ALA A 258 28.05 -3.82 -4.58
CA ALA A 258 29.12 -2.88 -4.31
C ALA A 258 30.51 -3.53 -4.49
N GLU A 259 30.68 -4.78 -4.04
CA GLU A 259 31.90 -5.56 -4.23
C GLU A 259 32.17 -5.89 -5.69
N ILE A 260 31.14 -6.29 -6.45
CA ILE A 260 31.24 -6.50 -7.90
C ILE A 260 31.66 -5.21 -8.62
N ARG A 261 31.09 -4.06 -8.26
CA ARG A 261 31.47 -2.75 -8.81
C ARG A 261 32.86 -2.29 -8.45
N SER A 262 33.35 -2.68 -7.27
CA SER A 262 34.72 -2.36 -6.81
C SER A 262 35.81 -3.31 -7.35
N GLY A 263 35.43 -4.33 -8.10
CA GLY A 263 36.38 -5.32 -8.66
C GLY A 263 37.04 -6.23 -7.61
N ARG A 264 36.46 -6.35 -6.41
CA ARG A 264 37.07 -7.08 -5.29
C ARG A 264 36.52 -8.50 -5.05
N SER A 265 35.62 -9.01 -5.90
CA SER A 265 35.10 -10.38 -5.72
C SER A 265 35.05 -11.16 -7.01
N THR A 266 35.72 -12.31 -7.00
CA THR A 266 35.49 -13.42 -7.93
C THR A 266 34.32 -14.23 -7.37
N VAL A 267 33.10 -13.98 -7.85
CA VAL A 267 31.92 -14.76 -7.45
C VAL A 267 32.02 -16.14 -8.07
N SER A 268 32.25 -17.15 -7.23
CA SER A 268 32.01 -18.55 -7.58
C SER A 268 30.50 -18.75 -7.62
N ILE A 269 29.91 -18.87 -8.79
CA ILE A 269 28.50 -19.24 -8.96
C ILE A 269 28.39 -20.74 -8.75
N LEU A 270 27.79 -21.14 -7.63
CA LEU A 270 27.24 -22.47 -7.41
C LEU A 270 25.74 -22.47 -7.58
#